data_0176cb592a2919dc7d614803b4bae981
#
_entry.id   0176cb592a2919dc7d614803b4bae981
#
_cell.length_a   1.000
_cell.length_b   1.000
_cell.length_c   1.000
_cell.angle_alpha   90.00
_cell.angle_beta   90.00
_cell.angle_gamma   90.00
#
_symmetry.space_group_name_H-M   'P 1'
#
loop_
_entity.id
_entity.type
_entity.pdbx_description
1 polymer ?
#
loop_
_entity_poly.entity_id
_entity_poly.type
_entity_poly.pdbx_seq_one_letter_code
_entity_poly.pdbx_strand_id
1 'polypeptide(L)' 'VKILADSNTDKVLGAHIIGPHSGDMIAEIALAMEFGASAEDIARTCHAHPTHTEAIKEAALAVDKRPIHF' A
#
# COMPACT_ATOMS: atom_id res chain seq x y z
N VAL A 1 -8.25 -1.37 2.59
CA VAL A 1 -7.02 -0.57 2.68
C VAL A 1 -7.11 0.64 1.77
N LYS A 2 -6.70 1.77 2.28
CA LYS A 2 -6.64 3.00 1.51
C LYS A 2 -5.27 3.64 1.71
N ILE A 3 -4.61 4.03 0.63
CA ILE A 3 -3.31 4.70 0.67
C ILE A 3 -3.48 6.11 0.14
N LEU A 4 -2.88 7.06 0.85
CA LEU A 4 -2.81 8.45 0.45
C LEU A 4 -1.40 8.77 0.01
N ALA A 5 -1.24 9.29 -1.19
CA ALA A 5 0.07 9.65 -1.74
C ALA A 5 0.06 11.09 -2.24
N ASP A 6 1.23 11.72 -2.21
CA ASP A 6 1.41 13.07 -2.73
C ASP A 6 1.18 13.08 -4.24
N SER A 7 0.36 14.01 -4.74
CA SER A 7 -0.01 14.03 -6.15
C SER A 7 1.15 14.37 -7.09
N ASN A 8 2.19 15.01 -6.59
CA ASN A 8 3.35 15.39 -7.39
C ASN A 8 4.48 14.38 -7.30
N THR A 9 4.77 13.88 -6.09
CA THR A 9 5.93 13.03 -5.84
C THR A 9 5.58 11.55 -5.71
N ASP A 10 4.29 11.23 -5.54
CA ASP A 10 3.79 9.89 -5.26
C ASP A 10 4.24 9.35 -3.91
N LYS A 11 4.88 10.15 -3.08
CA LYS A 11 5.35 9.72 -1.77
C LYS A 11 4.16 9.37 -0.89
N VAL A 12 4.24 8.24 -0.19
CA VAL A 12 3.16 7.79 0.71
C VAL A 12 3.07 8.75 1.89
N LEU A 13 1.89 9.33 2.09
CA LEU A 13 1.60 10.26 3.18
C LEU A 13 0.90 9.58 4.35
N GLY A 14 0.20 8.48 4.10
CA GLY A 14 -0.52 7.76 5.12
C GLY A 14 -1.37 6.66 4.56
N ALA A 15 -1.98 5.89 5.45
CA ALA A 15 -2.87 4.80 5.05
C ALA A 15 -3.90 4.53 6.13
N HIS A 16 -5.02 3.96 5.73
CA HIS A 16 -6.06 3.47 6.61
C HIS A 16 -6.32 2.00 6.30
N ILE A 17 -6.28 1.17 7.33
CA ILE A 17 -6.54 -0.27 7.20
C ILE A 17 -7.62 -0.65 8.18
N ILE A 18 -8.71 -1.25 7.68
CA ILE A 18 -9.80 -1.74 8.49
C ILE A 18 -10.04 -3.20 8.12
N GLY A 19 -10.14 -4.07 9.13
CA GLY A 19 -10.46 -5.47 8.91
C GLY A 19 -9.53 -6.41 9.66
N PRO A 20 -9.68 -7.72 9.41
CA PRO A 20 -8.82 -8.73 10.04
C PRO A 20 -7.35 -8.49 9.69
N HIS A 21 -6.48 -8.71 10.67
CA HIS A 21 -5.03 -8.60 10.52
C HIS A 21 -4.52 -7.19 10.18
N SER A 22 -5.35 -6.16 10.38
CA SER A 22 -4.91 -4.77 10.09
C SER A 22 -3.68 -4.38 10.91
N GLY A 23 -3.58 -4.84 12.17
CA GLY A 23 -2.44 -4.55 13.02
C GLY A 23 -1.14 -5.15 12.48
N ASP A 24 -1.21 -6.30 11.84
CA ASP A 24 -0.03 -6.93 11.23
C ASP A 24 0.35 -6.23 9.92
N MET A 25 -0.65 -5.80 9.16
CA MET A 25 -0.42 -5.18 7.85
C MET A 25 0.13 -3.76 7.93
N ILE A 26 -0.24 -3.01 8.97
CA ILE A 26 0.14 -1.58 9.04
C ILE A 26 1.65 -1.39 9.13
N ALA A 27 2.38 -2.40 9.59
CA ALA A 27 3.83 -2.32 9.70
C ALA A 27 4.50 -2.13 8.34
N GLU A 28 3.94 -2.71 7.28
CA GLU A 28 4.48 -2.52 5.92
C GLU A 28 4.39 -1.06 5.51
N ILE A 29 3.26 -0.41 5.80
CA ILE A 29 3.06 1.00 5.48
C ILE A 29 4.02 1.87 6.31
N ALA A 30 4.13 1.57 7.61
CA ALA A 30 5.01 2.33 8.49
C ALA A 30 6.46 2.23 8.02
N LEU A 31 6.90 1.04 7.62
CA LEU A 31 8.25 0.83 7.10
C LEU A 31 8.45 1.60 5.79
N ALA A 32 7.47 1.53 4.89
CA ALA A 32 7.53 2.25 3.62
C ALA A 32 7.66 3.75 3.84
N MET A 33 6.88 4.31 4.76
CA MET A 33 6.94 5.74 5.07
C MET A 33 8.28 6.14 5.67
N GLU A 34 8.83 5.29 6.54
CA GLU A 34 10.13 5.56 7.18
C GLU A 34 11.23 5.72 6.14
N PHE A 35 11.18 4.94 5.07
CA PHE A 35 12.17 5.01 3.99
C PHE A 35 11.75 5.92 2.84
N GLY A 36 10.68 6.68 3.01
CA GLY A 36 10.26 7.66 2.01
C GLY A 36 9.74 7.03 0.72
N ALA A 37 9.13 5.86 0.80
CA ALA A 37 8.65 5.15 -0.38
C ALA A 37 7.49 5.86 -1.06
N SER A 38 7.38 5.68 -2.37
CA SER A 38 6.23 6.10 -3.15
C SER A 38 5.17 5.00 -3.17
N ALA A 39 3.94 5.35 -3.56
CA ALA A 39 2.91 4.34 -3.77
C ALA A 39 3.33 3.36 -4.88
N GLU A 40 4.03 3.86 -5.91
CA GLU A 40 4.57 3.01 -6.98
C GLU A 40 5.56 1.99 -6.45
N ASP A 41 6.41 2.35 -5.48
CA ASP A 41 7.34 1.41 -4.86
C ASP A 41 6.60 0.23 -4.23
N ILE A 42 5.50 0.51 -3.52
CA ILE A 42 4.69 -0.55 -2.90
C ILE A 42 4.01 -1.39 -3.98
N ALA A 43 3.45 -0.75 -5.00
CA ALA A 43 2.74 -1.44 -6.07
C ALA A 43 3.65 -2.40 -6.84
N ARG A 44 4.92 -2.05 -6.97
CA ARG A 44 5.90 -2.86 -7.73
C ARG A 44 6.59 -3.92 -6.88
N THR A 45 6.42 -3.87 -5.56
CA THR A 45 7.00 -4.87 -4.68
C THR A 45 6.23 -6.19 -4.83
N CYS A 46 6.97 -7.29 -4.88
CA CYS A 46 6.36 -8.62 -4.93
C CYS A 46 5.74 -8.94 -3.57
N HIS A 47 4.45 -9.22 -3.57
CA HIS A 47 3.74 -9.67 -2.39
C HIS A 47 3.37 -11.15 -2.54
N ALA A 48 3.56 -11.91 -1.48
CA ALA A 48 3.26 -13.34 -1.52
C ALA A 48 1.76 -13.58 -1.74
N HIS A 49 1.44 -14.62 -2.49
CA HIS A 49 0.06 -15.00 -2.75
C HIS A 49 -0.17 -16.42 -2.19
N PRO A 50 -1.27 -16.69 -1.46
CA PRO A 50 -2.29 -15.71 -1.02
C PRO A 50 -1.95 -15.15 0.35
N THR A 51 -1.93 -13.83 0.50
CA THR A 51 -1.68 -13.17 1.79
C THR A 51 -2.57 -11.95 1.95
N HIS A 52 -2.73 -11.52 3.22
CA HIS A 52 -3.50 -10.32 3.50
C HIS A 52 -2.80 -9.06 2.98
N THR A 53 -1.47 -9.07 2.89
CA THR A 53 -0.70 -7.91 2.44
C THR A 53 -0.92 -7.60 0.95
N GLU A 54 -1.48 -8.53 0.19
CA GLU A 54 -1.87 -8.24 -1.19
C GLU A 54 -2.90 -7.11 -1.26
N ALA A 55 -3.70 -6.92 -0.20
CA ALA A 55 -4.64 -5.81 -0.14
C ALA A 55 -3.91 -4.46 -0.15
N ILE A 56 -2.73 -4.40 0.45
CA ILE A 56 -1.90 -3.19 0.43
C ILE A 56 -1.39 -2.93 -0.99
N LYS A 57 -0.93 -3.97 -1.68
CA LYS A 57 -0.50 -3.86 -3.07
C LYS A 57 -1.64 -3.35 -3.96
N GLU A 58 -2.84 -3.90 -3.80
CA GLU A 58 -4.01 -3.46 -4.56
C GLU A 58 -4.35 -2.00 -4.28
N ALA A 59 -4.25 -1.57 -3.01
CA ALA A 59 -4.51 -0.18 -2.66
C ALA A 59 -3.46 0.75 -3.29
N ALA A 60 -2.20 0.33 -3.32
CA ALA A 60 -1.13 1.12 -3.96
C ALA A 60 -1.34 1.23 -5.47
N LEU A 61 -1.79 0.14 -6.11
CA LEU A 61 -2.16 0.18 -7.52
C LEU A 61 -3.36 1.10 -7.76
N ALA A 62 -4.31 1.14 -6.83
CA ALA A 62 -5.49 1.98 -6.94
C ALA A 62 -5.16 3.48 -6.88
N VAL A 63 -4.07 3.87 -6.23
CA VAL A 63 -3.60 5.26 -6.22
C VAL A 63 -3.42 5.74 -7.66
N ASP A 64 -2.92 4.87 -8.53
CA ASP A 64 -2.71 5.15 -9.94
C ASP A 64 -3.77 4.49 -10.82
N LYS A 65 -4.88 4.07 -10.22
CA LYS A 65 -6.01 3.45 -10.91
C LYS A 65 -5.64 2.20 -11.70
N ARG A 66 -4.79 1.34 -11.10
CA ARG A 66 -4.34 0.10 -11.75
C ARG A 66 -4.60 -1.14 -10.90
N PRO A 67 -5.72 -1.27 -10.15
CA PRO A 67 -5.94 -2.46 -9.35
C PRO A 67 -6.11 -3.69 -10.24
N ILE A 68 -5.58 -4.83 -9.77
CA ILE A 68 -5.64 -6.10 -10.52
C ILE A 68 -6.92 -6.87 -10.18
N HIS A 69 -7.30 -6.89 -8.90
CA HIS A 69 -8.46 -7.63 -8.40
C HIS A 69 -9.45 -6.69 -7.75
N PHE A 70 -10.29 -6.09 -8.52
CA PHE A 70 -11.12 -5.01 -7.98
C PHE A 70 -12.60 -5.20 -8.26
#